data_366fddb4bb6564c71fb775e58268b28a
#
_entry.id   366fddb4bb6564c71fb775e58268b28a
#
_cell.length_a   1.000
_cell.length_b   1.000
_cell.length_c   1.000
_cell.angle_alpha   90.00
_cell.angle_beta   90.00
_cell.angle_gamma   90.00
#
_symmetry.space_group_name_H-M   'P 1'
#
loop_
_entity.id
_entity.type
_entity.pdbx_description
1 polymer ?
#
loop_
_entity_poly.entity_id
_entity_poly.type
_entity_poly.pdbx_seq_one_letter_code
_entity_poly.pdbx_strand_id
1 'polypeptide(L)'
;MAEPVAALLRRSVGHLADEVPASYRLVLERLGPLVVALDVDGERFALRGGPSLEVADGDVSGGPRITTSRAAILDVLDARIGLHDAVRAGSVTVEGSLDEILQVHDTLLAYVHAAVRAPSLPGLLSALREDEP
;
A
#
# COMPACT_ATOMS: atom_id res chain seq x y z
N MET A 1 -15.40 -11.10 -11.57
CA MET A 1 -13.98 -10.69 -11.68
C MET A 1 -13.59 -9.77 -10.55
N ALA A 2 -12.44 -10.02 -9.97
CA ALA A 2 -11.93 -9.16 -8.91
C ALA A 2 -11.46 -7.83 -9.48
N GLU A 3 -11.63 -6.79 -8.70
CA GLU A 3 -11.16 -5.47 -9.02
C GLU A 3 -9.63 -5.42 -8.92
N PRO A 4 -8.92 -4.74 -9.85
CA PRO A 4 -7.47 -4.61 -9.76
C PRO A 4 -7.05 -3.94 -8.45
N VAL A 5 -5.90 -4.36 -7.91
CA VAL A 5 -5.37 -3.80 -6.67
C VAL A 5 -5.10 -2.30 -6.82
N ALA A 6 -4.62 -1.86 -7.99
CA ALA A 6 -4.41 -0.43 -8.25
C ALA A 6 -5.70 0.37 -8.07
N ALA A 7 -6.83 -0.14 -8.55
CA ALA A 7 -8.13 0.51 -8.39
C ALA A 7 -8.57 0.53 -6.91
N LEU A 8 -8.34 -0.57 -6.19
CA LEU A 8 -8.64 -0.66 -4.76
C LEU A 8 -7.79 0.33 -3.97
N LEU A 9 -6.50 0.42 -4.28
CA LEU A 9 -5.60 1.36 -3.61
C LEU A 9 -6.00 2.81 -3.91
N ARG A 10 -6.38 3.09 -5.14
CA ARG A 10 -6.84 4.43 -5.55
C ARG A 10 -8.05 4.87 -4.74
N ARG A 11 -9.02 3.98 -4.56
CA ARG A 11 -10.18 4.25 -3.71
C ARG A 11 -9.79 4.38 -2.24
N SER A 12 -8.89 3.52 -1.78
CA SER A 12 -8.41 3.55 -0.39
C SER A 12 -7.80 4.89 -0.04
N VAL A 13 -6.88 5.41 -0.87
CA VAL A 13 -6.23 6.69 -0.58
C VAL A 13 -7.25 7.84 -0.60
N GLY A 14 -8.25 7.78 -1.46
CA GLY A 14 -9.34 8.74 -1.46
C GLY A 14 -10.14 8.72 -0.16
N HIS A 15 -10.48 7.52 0.33
CA HIS A 15 -11.16 7.36 1.61
C HIS A 15 -10.31 7.86 2.78
N LEU A 16 -9.00 7.60 2.77
CA LEU A 16 -8.10 8.09 3.82
C LEU A 16 -8.10 9.61 3.87
N ALA A 17 -8.08 10.27 2.71
CA ALA A 17 -8.12 11.73 2.65
C ALA A 17 -9.40 12.30 3.27
N ASP A 18 -10.52 11.62 3.06
CA ASP A 18 -11.83 12.06 3.55
C ASP A 18 -12.09 11.67 5.00
N GLU A 19 -11.69 10.45 5.39
CA GLU A 19 -12.08 9.86 6.68
C GLU A 19 -11.05 10.06 7.78
N VAL A 20 -9.77 10.06 7.43
CA VAL A 20 -8.66 10.21 8.39
C VAL A 20 -7.59 11.16 7.83
N PRO A 21 -7.94 12.44 7.61
CA PRO A 21 -7.06 13.38 6.90
C PRO A 21 -5.69 13.58 7.55
N ALA A 22 -5.61 13.57 8.87
CA ALA A 22 -4.32 13.71 9.58
C ALA A 22 -3.42 12.51 9.30
N SER A 23 -3.96 11.30 9.34
CA SER A 23 -3.22 10.07 9.02
C SER A 23 -2.84 10.02 7.54
N TYR A 24 -3.73 10.48 6.66
CA TYR A 24 -3.46 10.60 5.23
C TYR A 24 -2.25 11.51 4.97
N ARG A 25 -2.20 12.68 5.61
CA ARG A 25 -1.07 13.61 5.48
C ARG A 25 0.23 12.97 5.94
N LEU A 26 0.18 12.16 7.00
CA LEU A 26 1.38 11.47 7.49
C LEU A 26 1.91 10.49 6.45
N VAL A 27 1.03 9.74 5.77
CA VAL A 27 1.44 8.85 4.67
C VAL A 27 2.13 9.67 3.57
N LEU A 28 1.53 10.78 3.20
CA LEU A 28 2.06 11.65 2.15
C LEU A 28 3.43 12.21 2.52
N GLU A 29 3.61 12.63 3.78
CA GLU A 29 4.89 13.13 4.29
C GLU A 29 5.96 12.05 4.31
N ARG A 30 5.62 10.84 4.74
CA ARG A 30 6.57 9.71 4.80
C ARG A 30 7.03 9.30 3.41
N LEU A 31 6.12 9.31 2.44
CA LEU A 31 6.47 9.00 1.06
C LEU A 31 7.40 10.05 0.46
N GLY A 32 7.14 11.34 0.74
CA GLY A 32 7.95 12.43 0.23
C GLY A 32 8.06 12.42 -1.29
N PRO A 33 9.27 12.61 -1.84
CA PRO A 33 9.46 12.66 -3.30
C PRO A 33 9.61 11.29 -3.95
N LEU A 34 9.52 10.18 -3.19
CA LEU A 34 9.71 8.84 -3.75
C LEU A 34 8.55 8.45 -4.68
N VAL A 35 8.91 7.77 -5.74
CA VAL A 35 7.96 7.02 -6.58
C VAL A 35 8.23 5.55 -6.32
N VAL A 36 7.24 4.84 -5.78
CA VAL A 36 7.38 3.45 -5.36
C VAL A 36 6.68 2.56 -6.37
N ALA A 37 7.44 1.64 -6.99
CA ALA A 37 6.86 0.64 -7.86
C ALA A 37 6.25 -0.48 -7.01
N LEU A 38 5.07 -0.95 -7.40
CA LEU A 38 4.41 -2.07 -6.73
C LEU A 38 4.15 -3.21 -7.72
N ASP A 39 4.38 -4.42 -7.24
CA ASP A 39 4.03 -5.64 -7.96
C ASP A 39 3.20 -6.50 -6.99
N VAL A 40 1.92 -6.63 -7.27
CA VAL A 40 0.98 -7.39 -6.44
C VAL A 40 0.40 -8.51 -7.29
N ASP A 41 0.87 -9.73 -7.08
CA ASP A 41 0.46 -10.91 -7.86
C ASP A 41 0.63 -10.70 -9.37
N GLY A 42 1.71 -9.99 -9.77
CA GLY A 42 2.00 -9.69 -11.17
C GLY A 42 1.34 -8.43 -11.71
N GLU A 43 0.43 -7.82 -10.97
CA GLU A 43 -0.14 -6.52 -11.33
C GLU A 43 0.86 -5.42 -10.96
N ARG A 44 1.25 -4.59 -11.93
CA ARG A 44 2.25 -3.56 -11.73
C ARG A 44 1.65 -2.17 -11.81
N PHE A 45 1.97 -1.36 -10.82
CA PHE A 45 1.54 0.03 -10.74
C PHE A 45 2.53 0.79 -9.85
N ALA A 46 2.30 2.08 -9.65
CA ALA A 46 3.18 2.90 -8.85
C ALA A 46 2.39 3.81 -7.92
N LEU A 47 2.99 4.12 -6.77
CA LEU A 47 2.47 5.11 -5.83
C LEU A 47 3.44 6.27 -5.79
N ARG A 48 2.91 7.48 -5.91
CA ARG A 48 3.69 8.71 -5.80
C ARG A 48 2.94 9.75 -4.98
N GLY A 49 3.70 10.64 -4.38
CA GLY A 49 3.16 11.77 -3.65
C GLY A 49 3.20 13.06 -4.48
N GLY A 50 2.94 14.16 -3.82
CA GLY A 50 2.87 15.49 -4.39
C GLY A 50 1.84 16.26 -3.58
N PRO A 51 0.92 17.00 -4.24
CA PRO A 51 -0.22 17.58 -3.52
C PRO A 51 -1.14 16.54 -2.93
N SER A 52 -1.16 15.33 -3.51
CA SER A 52 -1.96 14.20 -3.03
C SER A 52 -1.27 12.89 -3.38
N LEU A 53 -1.69 11.80 -2.74
CA LEU A 53 -1.24 10.45 -3.10
C LEU A 53 -1.90 10.05 -4.43
N GLU A 54 -1.09 9.61 -5.38
CA GLU A 54 -1.55 9.18 -6.69
C GLU A 54 -1.11 7.76 -6.97
N VAL A 55 -2.01 6.98 -7.56
CA VAL A 55 -1.72 5.62 -8.04
C VAL A 55 -1.71 5.68 -9.56
N ALA A 56 -0.55 5.38 -10.13
CA ALA A 56 -0.36 5.38 -11.59
C ALA A 56 -0.29 3.93 -12.08
N ASP A 57 -0.95 3.65 -13.20
CA ASP A 57 -0.90 2.32 -13.81
C ASP A 57 0.44 2.11 -14.52
N GLY A 58 0.85 0.84 -14.58
CA GLY A 58 2.06 0.43 -15.29
C GLY A 58 3.30 0.41 -14.42
N ASP A 59 4.36 -0.13 -14.98
CA ASP A 59 5.64 -0.24 -14.28
C ASP A 59 6.43 1.05 -14.41
N VAL A 60 7.24 1.34 -13.39
CA VAL A 60 8.20 2.45 -13.41
C VAL A 60 9.61 1.88 -13.19
N SER A 61 10.58 2.47 -13.86
CA SER A 61 11.98 2.09 -13.72
C SER A 61 12.68 3.00 -12.72
N GLY A 62 13.61 2.42 -11.97
CA GLY A 62 14.35 3.14 -10.93
C GLY A 62 13.51 3.27 -9.65
N GLY A 63 14.17 3.63 -8.56
CA GLY A 63 13.54 3.77 -7.26
C GLY A 63 13.19 2.45 -6.59
N PRO A 64 12.57 2.51 -5.41
CA PRO A 64 12.24 1.31 -4.66
C PRO A 64 11.06 0.56 -5.26
N ARG A 65 11.01 -0.75 -5.01
CA ARG A 65 9.96 -1.66 -5.47
C ARG A 65 9.44 -2.50 -4.31
N ILE A 66 8.13 -2.62 -4.22
CA ILE A 66 7.46 -3.51 -3.28
C ILE A 66 6.88 -4.67 -4.09
N THR A 67 7.18 -5.90 -3.68
CA THR A 67 6.58 -7.11 -4.24
C THR A 67 5.80 -7.82 -3.15
N THR A 68 4.55 -8.09 -3.40
CA THR A 68 3.66 -8.75 -2.43
C THR A 68 2.50 -9.44 -3.15
N SER A 69 1.48 -9.84 -2.38
CA SER A 69 0.28 -10.50 -2.90
C SER A 69 -0.97 -9.89 -2.28
N ARG A 70 -2.13 -10.11 -2.90
CA ARG A 70 -3.42 -9.71 -2.31
C ARG A 70 -3.61 -10.36 -0.94
N ALA A 71 -3.25 -11.65 -0.83
CA ALA A 71 -3.38 -12.38 0.43
C ALA A 71 -2.54 -11.75 1.55
N ALA A 72 -1.29 -11.34 1.24
CA ALA A 72 -0.42 -10.69 2.20
C ALA A 72 -0.97 -9.33 2.63
N ILE A 73 -1.45 -8.53 1.68
CA ILE A 73 -2.08 -7.23 1.98
C ILE A 73 -3.28 -7.43 2.90
N LEU A 74 -4.13 -8.39 2.58
CA LEU A 74 -5.31 -8.70 3.37
C LEU A 74 -4.93 -9.09 4.80
N ASP A 75 -3.93 -9.96 4.97
CA ASP A 75 -3.49 -10.43 6.27
C ASP A 75 -2.96 -9.28 7.14
N VAL A 76 -2.21 -8.35 6.55
CA VAL A 76 -1.67 -7.20 7.29
C VAL A 76 -2.81 -6.24 7.68
N LEU A 77 -3.69 -5.91 6.75
CA LEU A 77 -4.79 -4.97 7.02
C LEU A 77 -5.85 -5.57 7.96
N ASP A 78 -6.04 -6.89 7.93
CA ASP A 78 -6.96 -7.60 8.81
C ASP A 78 -6.32 -7.94 10.17
N ALA A 79 -5.10 -7.44 10.41
CA ALA A 79 -4.34 -7.60 11.65
C ALA A 79 -4.01 -9.06 12.01
N ARG A 80 -3.97 -9.95 11.03
CA ARG A 80 -3.55 -11.35 11.23
C ARG A 80 -2.05 -11.47 11.41
N ILE A 81 -1.29 -10.56 10.77
CA ILE A 81 0.16 -10.49 10.88
C ILE A 81 0.56 -9.02 10.86
N GLY A 82 1.57 -8.64 11.63
CA GLY A 82 2.13 -7.30 11.59
C GLY A 82 2.96 -7.08 10.33
N LEU A 83 3.09 -5.83 9.90
CA LEU A 83 3.89 -5.49 8.72
C LEU A 83 5.34 -6.00 8.85
N HIS A 84 5.95 -5.78 10.01
CA HIS A 84 7.32 -6.24 10.27
C HIS A 84 7.46 -7.75 10.10
N ASP A 85 6.52 -8.51 10.61
CA ASP A 85 6.53 -9.97 10.50
C ASP A 85 6.28 -10.42 9.06
N ALA A 86 5.43 -9.73 8.32
CA ALA A 86 5.20 -10.01 6.90
C ALA A 86 6.47 -9.81 6.08
N VAL A 87 7.24 -8.76 6.37
CA VAL A 87 8.53 -8.51 5.72
C VAL A 87 9.53 -9.60 6.08
N ARG A 88 9.62 -9.99 7.35
CA ARG A 88 10.53 -11.07 7.78
C ARG A 88 10.17 -12.41 7.16
N ALA A 89 8.89 -12.69 6.98
CA ALA A 89 8.43 -13.94 6.37
C ALA A 89 8.59 -13.96 4.84
N GLY A 90 8.93 -12.82 4.22
CA GLY A 90 9.04 -12.72 2.78
C GLY A 90 7.72 -12.52 2.05
N SER A 91 6.62 -12.31 2.78
CA SER A 91 5.31 -12.03 2.19
C SER A 91 5.25 -10.63 1.57
N VAL A 92 6.07 -9.73 2.08
CA VAL A 92 6.28 -8.39 1.55
C VAL A 92 7.78 -8.19 1.36
N THR A 93 8.20 -7.95 0.12
CA THR A 93 9.61 -7.72 -0.20
C THR A 93 9.78 -6.28 -0.66
N VAL A 94 10.77 -5.59 -0.12
CA VAL A 94 11.11 -4.21 -0.51
C VAL A 94 12.53 -4.21 -1.04
N GLU A 95 12.70 -3.70 -2.26
CA GLU A 95 14.00 -3.58 -2.92
C GLU A 95 14.33 -2.11 -3.15
N GLY A 96 15.61 -1.78 -3.05
CA GLY A 96 16.11 -0.41 -3.24
C GLY A 96 17.35 -0.17 -2.40
N SER A 97 17.78 1.09 -2.32
CA SER A 97 18.85 1.47 -1.39
C SER A 97 18.36 1.34 0.05
N LEU A 98 19.29 1.31 1.00
CA LEU A 98 18.92 1.20 2.41
C LEU A 98 17.99 2.36 2.84
N ASP A 99 18.32 3.59 2.44
CA ASP A 99 17.48 4.74 2.76
C ASP A 99 16.09 4.63 2.15
N GLU A 100 16.00 4.16 0.91
CA GLU A 100 14.71 3.93 0.24
C GLU A 100 13.90 2.85 0.94
N ILE A 101 14.54 1.75 1.33
CA ILE A 101 13.87 0.65 2.04
C ILE A 101 13.28 1.15 3.37
N LEU A 102 14.06 1.92 4.13
CA LEU A 102 13.61 2.48 5.40
C LEU A 102 12.44 3.45 5.19
N GLN A 103 12.51 4.32 4.19
CA GLN A 103 11.45 5.27 3.89
C GLN A 103 10.18 4.58 3.40
N VAL A 104 10.30 3.55 2.58
CA VAL A 104 9.16 2.74 2.13
C VAL A 104 8.51 2.04 3.32
N HIS A 105 9.32 1.47 4.22
CA HIS A 105 8.79 0.82 5.42
C HIS A 105 7.98 1.81 6.28
N ASP A 106 8.51 3.00 6.52
CA ASP A 106 7.81 4.03 7.28
C ASP A 106 6.50 4.45 6.60
N THR A 107 6.52 4.56 5.27
CA THR A 107 5.33 4.90 4.48
C THR A 107 4.27 3.82 4.58
N LEU A 108 4.66 2.55 4.44
CA LEU A 108 3.75 1.42 4.56
C LEU A 108 3.13 1.35 5.96
N LEU A 109 3.95 1.56 6.99
CA LEU A 109 3.47 1.54 8.37
C LEU A 109 2.43 2.65 8.59
N ALA A 110 2.70 3.85 8.10
CA ALA A 110 1.76 4.98 8.17
C ALA A 110 0.46 4.65 7.42
N TYR A 111 0.55 4.03 6.24
CA TYR A 111 -0.61 3.63 5.47
C TYR A 111 -1.46 2.60 6.23
N VAL A 112 -0.83 1.56 6.79
CA VAL A 112 -1.55 0.53 7.55
C VAL A 112 -2.27 1.15 8.75
N HIS A 113 -1.59 2.03 9.49
CA HIS A 113 -2.20 2.71 10.64
C HIS A 113 -3.40 3.57 10.22
N ALA A 114 -3.30 4.25 9.07
CA ALA A 114 -4.40 5.05 8.54
C ALA A 114 -5.57 4.15 8.12
N ALA A 115 -5.28 3.09 7.39
CA ALA A 115 -6.28 2.17 6.86
C ALA A 115 -7.10 1.50 7.97
N VAL A 116 -6.43 1.04 9.04
CA VAL A 116 -7.13 0.35 10.14
C VAL A 116 -8.01 1.29 10.97
N ARG A 117 -7.81 2.60 10.85
CA ARG A 117 -8.65 3.60 11.51
C ARG A 117 -9.81 4.07 10.64
N ALA A 118 -9.74 3.82 9.34
CA ALA A 118 -10.74 4.32 8.41
C ALA A 118 -12.03 3.50 8.49
N PRO A 119 -13.21 4.15 8.59
CA PRO A 119 -14.49 3.42 8.58
C PRO A 119 -14.72 2.59 7.33
N SER A 120 -14.05 2.90 6.23
CA SER A 120 -14.16 2.16 4.97
C SER A 120 -13.35 0.86 4.94
N LEU A 121 -12.55 0.56 5.97
CA LEU A 121 -11.70 -0.64 5.97
C LEU A 121 -12.46 -1.93 5.69
N PRO A 122 -13.63 -2.21 6.29
CA PRO A 122 -14.34 -3.47 6.02
C PRO A 122 -14.68 -3.65 4.54
N GLY A 123 -15.02 -2.58 3.83
CA GLY A 123 -15.28 -2.62 2.39
C GLY A 123 -14.03 -2.97 1.59
N LEU A 124 -12.88 -2.42 1.96
CA LEU A 124 -11.60 -2.74 1.33
C LEU A 124 -11.23 -4.21 1.56
N LEU A 125 -11.38 -4.71 2.78
CA LEU A 125 -11.09 -6.11 3.09
C LEU A 125 -11.99 -7.05 2.29
N SER A 126 -13.28 -6.74 2.17
CA SER A 126 -14.21 -7.52 1.37
C SER A 126 -13.80 -7.55 -0.10
N ALA A 127 -13.41 -6.41 -0.65
CA ALA A 127 -12.98 -6.33 -2.05
C ALA A 127 -11.69 -7.13 -2.29
N LEU A 128 -10.76 -7.12 -1.35
CA LEU A 128 -9.53 -7.93 -1.43
C LEU A 128 -9.84 -9.42 -1.40
N ARG A 129 -10.85 -9.84 -0.63
CA ARG A 129 -11.26 -11.25 -0.54
C ARG A 129 -11.97 -11.76 -1.79
N GLU A 130 -12.59 -10.89 -2.56
CA GLU A 130 -13.35 -11.27 -3.76
C GLU A 130 -12.50 -11.97 -4.82
N ASP A 131 -11.18 -11.80 -4.78
CA ASP A 131 -10.27 -12.46 -5.71
C ASP A 131 -10.04 -13.94 -5.36
N GLU A 132 -10.45 -14.38 -4.19
CA GLU A 132 -10.25 -15.77 -3.78
C GLU A 132 -11.35 -16.66 -4.37
N PRO A 133 -10.97 -17.79 -5.01
CA PRO A 133 -11.94 -18.74 -5.54
C PRO A 133 -12.76 -19.43 -4.47
#